data_b08713b9d5b31b66fabbb0779e2865f0
#
_entry.id   b08713b9d5b31b66fabbb0779e2865f0
#
_cell.length_a   1.000
_cell.length_b   1.000
_cell.length_c   1.000
_cell.angle_alpha   90.00
_cell.angle_beta   90.00
_cell.angle_gamma   90.00
#
_symmetry.space_group_name_H-M   'P 1'
#
loop_
_entity.id
_entity.type
_entity.pdbx_description
1 polymer ?
#
loop_
_entity_poly.entity_id
_entity_poly.type
_entity_poly.pdbx_seq_one_letter_code
_entity_poly.pdbx_strand_id
1 'polypeptide(L)'
;MDEETKKKASSKEGQPSEPLIPGSSPASSTSYSMLEPRMKKIYGNFYKELYFTPERRVLDPKIQELISIAASLAARCEGCLDGHLKKAVSLGASKEEISEALSIAIAINAAAMVDLSDQAAARLKMNHFPER
;
A
#
# COMPACT_ATOMS: atom_id res chain seq x y z
N MET A 1 56.16 17.43 26.06
CA MET A 1 54.99 18.31 26.29
C MET A 1 54.27 18.38 24.98
N ASP A 2 53.07 17.84 24.73
CA ASP A 2 52.05 17.20 25.54
C ASP A 2 51.28 16.27 24.59
N GLU A 3 51.06 15.10 25.03
CA GLU A 3 49.77 14.51 25.49
C GLU A 3 48.60 14.62 24.51
N GLU A 4 48.34 13.49 23.92
CA GLU A 4 47.08 12.73 24.06
C GLU A 4 45.81 13.41 23.59
N THR A 5 45.31 12.92 22.50
CA THR A 5 43.88 12.62 22.44
C THR A 5 43.64 11.33 21.71
N LYS A 6 43.70 10.22 22.41
CA LYS A 6 43.06 8.96 22.09
C LYS A 6 41.56 9.17 22.12
N LYS A 7 40.92 9.39 20.97
CA LYS A 7 39.48 9.35 20.88
C LYS A 7 39.05 7.89 20.72
N LYS A 8 38.58 7.31 21.82
CA LYS A 8 37.92 6.05 21.91
C LYS A 8 36.87 5.89 20.81
N ALA A 9 37.12 5.00 19.88
CA ALA A 9 36.05 4.41 19.07
C ALA A 9 35.23 3.49 20.02
N SER A 10 34.09 3.99 20.46
CA SER A 10 33.10 3.18 21.15
C SER A 10 32.48 2.24 20.12
N SER A 11 32.94 0.99 20.14
CA SER A 11 32.26 -0.13 19.55
C SER A 11 30.88 -0.24 20.22
N LYS A 12 29.83 0.14 19.50
CA LYS A 12 28.47 -0.25 19.87
C LYS A 12 28.42 -1.76 19.69
N GLU A 13 28.60 -2.48 20.79
CA GLU A 13 28.24 -3.87 20.90
C GLU A 13 26.78 -4.00 20.43
N GLY A 14 26.57 -4.83 19.42
CA GLY A 14 25.26 -5.09 18.87
C GLY A 14 24.33 -5.64 19.93
N GLN A 15 23.22 -4.97 20.14
CA GLN A 15 22.11 -5.58 20.86
C GLN A 15 21.77 -6.91 20.17
N PRO A 16 21.51 -7.97 20.93
CA PRO A 16 21.10 -9.23 20.33
C PRO A 16 19.88 -8.98 19.47
N SER A 17 19.97 -9.35 18.20
CA SER A 17 18.84 -9.26 17.26
C SER A 17 17.69 -10.10 17.81
N GLU A 18 16.54 -9.47 17.98
CA GLU A 18 15.32 -10.19 18.35
C GLU A 18 15.08 -11.37 17.38
N PRO A 19 14.62 -12.51 17.88
CA PRO A 19 14.34 -13.64 17.02
C PRO A 19 13.27 -13.30 15.98
N LEU A 20 13.50 -13.70 14.73
CA LEU A 20 12.59 -13.46 13.61
C LEU A 20 11.20 -14.08 13.80
N ILE A 21 11.08 -15.04 14.67
CA ILE A 21 9.81 -15.67 15.05
C ILE A 21 9.62 -15.37 16.54
N PRO A 22 8.70 -14.47 16.91
CA PRO A 22 8.49 -14.13 18.30
C PRO A 22 7.87 -15.31 19.05
N GLY A 23 8.46 -15.66 20.21
CA GLY A 23 7.71 -16.36 21.23
C GLY A 23 6.54 -15.46 21.67
N SER A 24 5.46 -16.05 22.06
CA SER A 24 4.12 -15.58 22.47
C SER A 24 3.91 -14.17 23.07
N SER A 25 4.73 -13.19 22.77
CA SER A 25 4.45 -11.78 23.07
C SER A 25 3.57 -11.18 21.99
N PRO A 26 2.52 -10.41 22.35
CA PRO A 26 1.72 -9.71 21.35
C PRO A 26 2.60 -8.72 20.60
N ALA A 27 2.94 -9.06 19.37
CA ALA A 27 3.62 -8.13 18.48
C ALA A 27 2.69 -6.92 18.28
N SER A 28 3.12 -5.74 18.70
CA SER A 28 2.47 -4.52 18.25
C SER A 28 2.64 -4.49 16.73
N SER A 29 1.54 -4.59 16.01
CA SER A 29 1.54 -4.54 14.54
C SER A 29 1.91 -3.14 14.09
N THR A 30 3.20 -2.83 14.11
CA THR A 30 3.72 -1.63 13.45
C THR A 30 3.77 -1.90 11.96
N SER A 31 2.96 -1.16 11.19
CA SER A 31 2.96 -1.23 9.73
C SER A 31 4.40 -1.13 9.20
N TYR A 32 4.72 -1.96 8.20
CA TYR A 32 6.03 -2.01 7.56
C TYR A 32 7.20 -2.40 8.47
N SER A 33 6.95 -3.18 9.52
CA SER A 33 8.01 -3.65 10.43
C SER A 33 9.04 -4.56 9.75
N MET A 34 8.67 -5.20 8.64
CA MET A 34 9.57 -6.06 7.85
C MET A 34 10.45 -5.31 6.86
N LEU A 35 10.25 -4.02 6.67
CA LEU A 35 11.14 -3.21 5.84
C LEU A 35 12.35 -2.75 6.63
N GLU A 36 13.52 -2.89 6.01
CA GLU A 36 14.77 -2.33 6.52
C GLU A 36 14.60 -0.81 6.73
N PRO A 37 15.18 -0.22 7.81
CA PRO A 37 14.92 1.17 8.20
C PRO A 37 15.12 2.20 7.10
N ARG A 38 16.14 2.04 6.24
CA ARG A 38 16.40 2.93 5.10
C ARG A 38 15.26 2.87 4.07
N MET A 39 14.79 1.66 3.75
CA MET A 39 13.71 1.46 2.80
C MET A 39 12.38 1.96 3.37
N LYS A 40 12.13 1.74 4.66
CA LYS A 40 10.97 2.28 5.36
C LYS A 40 10.93 3.81 5.29
N LYS A 41 12.07 4.47 5.45
CA LYS A 41 12.17 5.94 5.33
C LYS A 41 11.88 6.42 3.91
N ILE A 42 12.43 5.77 2.90
CA ILE A 42 12.19 6.10 1.48
C ILE A 42 10.69 5.95 1.16
N TYR A 43 10.10 4.83 1.52
CA TYR A 43 8.68 4.58 1.30
C TYR A 43 7.80 5.58 2.07
N GLY A 44 8.12 5.87 3.32
CA GLY A 44 7.40 6.86 4.12
C GLY A 44 7.47 8.26 3.53
N ASN A 45 8.60 8.66 2.98
CA ASN A 45 8.75 9.95 2.28
C ASN A 45 7.88 9.98 1.01
N PHE A 46 7.89 8.93 0.21
CA PHE A 46 7.02 8.83 -0.98
C PHE A 46 5.55 8.98 -0.60
N TYR A 47 5.10 8.27 0.44
CA TYR A 47 3.73 8.33 0.91
C TYR A 47 3.35 9.72 1.45
N LYS A 48 4.29 10.36 2.17
CA LYS A 48 4.12 11.73 2.67
C LYS A 48 3.96 12.74 1.53
N GLU A 49 4.80 12.67 0.50
CA GLU A 49 4.70 13.55 -0.67
C GLU A 49 3.37 13.38 -1.39
N LEU A 50 2.88 12.15 -1.51
CA LEU A 50 1.63 11.86 -2.21
C LEU A 50 0.39 12.34 -1.45
N TYR A 51 0.30 12.09 -0.14
CA TYR A 51 -0.92 12.31 0.62
C TYR A 51 -0.88 13.52 1.56
N PHE A 52 0.30 13.97 1.98
CA PHE A 52 0.47 14.95 3.05
C PHE A 52 1.25 16.21 2.66
N THR A 53 1.40 16.47 1.37
CA THR A 53 2.03 17.69 0.84
C THR A 53 1.00 18.47 0.02
N PRO A 54 0.15 19.30 0.67
CA PRO A 54 -0.96 19.99 0.01
C PRO A 54 -0.53 20.85 -1.18
N GLU A 55 0.66 21.46 -1.10
CA GLU A 55 1.19 22.39 -2.12
C GLU A 55 1.47 21.69 -3.46
N ARG A 56 1.63 20.37 -3.44
CA ARG A 56 1.89 19.56 -4.64
C ARG A 56 0.69 18.74 -5.12
N ARG A 57 -0.43 18.87 -4.40
CA ARG A 57 -1.64 18.14 -4.73
C ARG A 57 -2.33 18.76 -5.94
N VAL A 58 -2.66 17.94 -6.92
CA VAL A 58 -3.43 18.32 -8.12
C VAL A 58 -4.89 17.86 -8.00
N LEU A 59 -5.10 16.67 -7.47
CA LEU A 59 -6.44 16.13 -7.28
C LEU A 59 -7.08 16.68 -5.99
N ASP A 60 -8.38 16.89 -6.02
CA ASP A 60 -9.15 17.15 -4.80
C ASP A 60 -8.92 16.01 -3.78
N PRO A 61 -8.76 16.33 -2.48
CA PRO A 61 -8.51 15.33 -1.44
C PRO A 61 -9.54 14.19 -1.41
N LYS A 62 -10.82 14.49 -1.57
CA LYS A 62 -11.88 13.49 -1.61
C LYS A 62 -11.72 12.57 -2.83
N ILE A 63 -11.43 13.14 -4.00
CA ILE A 63 -11.18 12.35 -5.22
C ILE A 63 -9.96 11.45 -5.04
N GLN A 64 -8.88 11.96 -4.44
CA GLN A 64 -7.69 11.17 -4.15
C GLN A 64 -8.02 9.95 -3.26
N GLU A 65 -8.87 10.13 -2.23
CA GLU A 65 -9.29 9.02 -1.38
C GLU A 65 -10.21 8.03 -2.11
N LEU A 66 -11.12 8.48 -2.97
CA LEU A 66 -11.96 7.59 -3.79
C LEU A 66 -11.12 6.72 -4.74
N ILE A 67 -10.11 7.30 -5.38
CA ILE A 67 -9.15 6.55 -6.19
C ILE A 67 -8.38 5.54 -5.34
N SER A 68 -7.95 5.95 -4.14
CA SER A 68 -7.22 5.08 -3.22
C SER A 68 -8.07 3.92 -2.71
N ILE A 69 -9.38 4.12 -2.51
CA ILE A 69 -10.34 3.05 -2.20
C ILE A 69 -10.39 2.03 -3.33
N ALA A 70 -10.58 2.47 -4.57
CA ALA A 70 -10.62 1.59 -5.73
C ALA A 70 -9.31 0.81 -5.90
N ALA A 71 -8.17 1.48 -5.77
CA ALA A 71 -6.84 0.87 -5.83
C ALA A 71 -6.60 -0.13 -4.69
N SER A 72 -7.04 0.19 -3.46
CA SER A 72 -6.92 -0.70 -2.31
C SER A 72 -7.71 -1.99 -2.49
N LEU A 73 -8.93 -1.90 -3.05
CA LEU A 73 -9.77 -3.05 -3.35
C LEU A 73 -9.11 -3.93 -4.43
N ALA A 74 -8.63 -3.33 -5.52
CA ALA A 74 -7.94 -4.03 -6.59
C ALA A 74 -6.65 -4.73 -6.09
N ALA A 75 -5.91 -4.08 -5.21
CA ALA A 75 -4.71 -4.61 -4.59
C ALA A 75 -4.98 -5.61 -3.44
N ARG A 76 -6.23 -5.79 -3.03
CA ARG A 76 -6.64 -6.63 -1.88
C ARG A 76 -5.94 -6.22 -0.58
N CYS A 77 -5.75 -4.90 -0.38
CA CYS A 77 -5.12 -4.36 0.81
C CYS A 77 -6.19 -3.94 1.84
N GLU A 78 -6.49 -4.82 2.77
CA GLU A 78 -7.51 -4.60 3.80
C GLU A 78 -7.24 -3.33 4.63
N GLY A 79 -6.04 -3.21 5.19
CA GLY A 79 -5.66 -2.05 5.99
C GLY A 79 -5.65 -0.73 5.20
N CYS A 80 -5.29 -0.78 3.90
CA CYS A 80 -5.37 0.37 3.02
C CYS A 80 -6.84 0.77 2.81
N LEU A 81 -7.70 -0.20 2.52
CA LEU A 81 -9.12 0.03 2.28
C LEU A 81 -9.79 0.69 3.50
N ASP A 82 -9.57 0.14 4.69
CA ASP A 82 -10.09 0.69 5.94
C ASP A 82 -9.64 2.14 6.17
N GLY A 83 -8.37 2.41 5.96
CA GLY A 83 -7.80 3.75 6.14
C GLY A 83 -8.39 4.76 5.17
N HIS A 84 -8.46 4.41 3.89
CA HIS A 84 -8.98 5.31 2.84
C HIS A 84 -10.49 5.50 2.92
N LEU A 85 -11.27 4.48 3.31
CA LEU A 85 -12.70 4.62 3.58
C LEU A 85 -12.96 5.64 4.70
N LYS A 86 -12.25 5.52 5.83
CA LYS A 86 -12.39 6.47 6.95
C LYS A 86 -12.06 7.90 6.52
N LYS A 87 -10.99 8.08 5.75
CA LYS A 87 -10.59 9.39 5.25
C LYS A 87 -11.58 9.96 4.25
N ALA A 88 -12.06 9.18 3.29
CA ALA A 88 -13.06 9.62 2.32
C ALA A 88 -14.32 10.15 3.02
N VAL A 89 -14.82 9.40 3.99
CA VAL A 89 -15.98 9.84 4.81
C VAL A 89 -15.68 11.15 5.56
N SER A 90 -14.49 11.29 6.16
CA SER A 90 -14.10 12.53 6.86
C SER A 90 -13.98 13.73 5.93
N LEU A 91 -13.74 13.52 4.63
CA LEU A 91 -13.68 14.54 3.59
C LEU A 91 -15.03 14.76 2.88
N GLY A 92 -16.11 14.17 3.42
CA GLY A 92 -17.47 14.38 2.92
C GLY A 92 -17.83 13.54 1.70
N ALA A 93 -17.15 12.41 1.48
CA ALA A 93 -17.58 11.48 0.44
C ALA A 93 -18.92 10.85 0.82
N SER A 94 -19.86 10.83 -0.14
CA SER A 94 -21.13 10.17 0.05
C SER A 94 -21.02 8.65 -0.08
N LYS A 95 -22.04 7.95 0.40
CA LYS A 95 -22.11 6.50 0.25
C LYS A 95 -22.17 6.09 -1.23
N GLU A 96 -22.84 6.90 -2.04
CA GLU A 96 -23.01 6.71 -3.47
C GLU A 96 -21.66 6.89 -4.20
N GLU A 97 -20.89 7.94 -3.87
CA GLU A 97 -19.54 8.17 -4.42
C GLU A 97 -18.59 7.02 -4.09
N ILE A 98 -18.61 6.55 -2.86
CA ILE A 98 -17.81 5.38 -2.44
C ILE A 98 -18.26 4.13 -3.20
N SER A 99 -19.57 3.90 -3.31
CA SER A 99 -20.13 2.75 -4.04
C SER A 99 -19.73 2.77 -5.51
N GLU A 100 -19.72 3.94 -6.14
CA GLU A 100 -19.27 4.08 -7.54
C GLU A 100 -17.79 3.75 -7.69
N ALA A 101 -16.92 4.26 -6.83
CA ALA A 101 -15.49 3.94 -6.82
C ALA A 101 -15.22 2.43 -6.66
N LEU A 102 -15.95 1.77 -5.77
CA LEU A 102 -15.89 0.31 -5.58
C LEU A 102 -16.37 -0.43 -6.82
N SER A 103 -17.46 0.02 -7.44
CA SER A 103 -18.05 -0.59 -8.64
C SER A 103 -17.10 -0.51 -9.83
N ILE A 104 -16.40 0.62 -10.00
CA ILE A 104 -15.36 0.78 -11.03
C ILE A 104 -14.23 -0.23 -10.82
N ALA A 105 -13.75 -0.39 -9.60
CA ALA A 105 -12.71 -1.36 -9.30
C ALA A 105 -13.16 -2.81 -9.60
N ILE A 106 -14.39 -3.15 -9.24
CA ILE A 106 -14.99 -4.47 -9.52
C ILE A 106 -15.07 -4.70 -11.04
N ALA A 107 -15.56 -3.73 -11.79
CA ALA A 107 -15.71 -3.82 -13.24
C ALA A 107 -14.36 -4.04 -13.94
N ILE A 108 -13.33 -3.28 -13.57
CA ILE A 108 -11.99 -3.41 -14.14
C ILE A 108 -11.36 -4.77 -13.78
N ASN A 109 -11.51 -5.21 -12.53
CA ASN A 109 -11.00 -6.54 -12.13
C ASN A 109 -11.74 -7.68 -12.85
N ALA A 110 -13.05 -7.56 -13.02
CA ALA A 110 -13.84 -8.54 -13.78
C ALA A 110 -13.40 -8.59 -15.25
N ALA A 111 -13.25 -7.45 -15.90
CA ALA A 111 -12.76 -7.35 -17.28
C ALA A 111 -11.38 -8.01 -17.43
N ALA A 112 -10.46 -7.75 -16.52
CA ALA A 112 -9.13 -8.36 -16.54
C ALA A 112 -9.19 -9.89 -16.42
N MET A 113 -10.10 -10.44 -15.62
CA MET A 113 -10.30 -11.89 -15.52
C MET A 113 -10.87 -12.48 -16.80
N VAL A 114 -11.83 -11.83 -17.44
CA VAL A 114 -12.38 -12.24 -18.74
C VAL A 114 -11.28 -12.25 -19.80
N ASP A 115 -10.51 -11.15 -19.92
CA ASP A 115 -9.41 -11.06 -20.89
C ASP A 115 -8.36 -12.15 -20.69
N LEU A 116 -8.02 -12.47 -19.43
CA LEU A 116 -7.07 -13.56 -19.13
C LEU A 116 -7.62 -14.92 -19.57
N SER A 117 -8.91 -15.17 -19.40
CA SER A 117 -9.55 -16.41 -19.84
C SER A 117 -9.58 -16.53 -21.35
N ASP A 118 -9.90 -15.47 -22.05
CA ASP A 118 -9.89 -15.41 -23.51
C ASP A 118 -8.50 -15.61 -24.10
N GLN A 119 -7.48 -14.99 -23.51
CA GLN A 119 -6.09 -15.21 -23.89
C GLN A 119 -5.66 -16.67 -23.67
N ALA A 120 -6.10 -17.31 -22.58
CA ALA A 120 -5.82 -18.73 -22.34
C ALA A 120 -6.49 -19.62 -23.38
N ALA A 121 -7.78 -19.34 -23.68
CA ALA A 121 -8.52 -20.06 -24.71
C ALA A 121 -7.86 -19.92 -26.09
N ALA A 122 -7.41 -18.72 -26.45
CA ALA A 122 -6.71 -18.47 -27.70
C ALA A 122 -5.39 -19.26 -27.80
N ARG A 123 -4.59 -19.27 -26.73
CA ARG A 123 -3.34 -20.07 -26.69
C ARG A 123 -3.58 -21.56 -26.88
N LEU A 124 -4.71 -22.07 -26.34
CA LEU A 124 -5.08 -23.47 -26.44
C LEU A 124 -5.89 -23.80 -27.70
N LYS A 125 -6.16 -22.80 -28.57
CA LYS A 125 -7.00 -22.93 -29.77
C LYS A 125 -8.39 -23.51 -29.46
N MET A 126 -8.96 -23.10 -28.34
CA MET A 126 -10.31 -23.52 -27.94
C MET A 126 -11.35 -22.76 -28.78
N ASN A 127 -12.46 -23.42 -29.09
CA ASN A 127 -13.58 -22.78 -29.74
C ASN A 127 -14.31 -21.87 -28.75
N HIS A 128 -14.59 -20.65 -29.18
CA HIS A 128 -15.42 -19.71 -28.44
C HIS A 128 -16.92 -19.98 -28.68
N PHE A 129 -17.75 -19.51 -27.75
CA PHE A 129 -19.18 -19.47 -27.99
C PHE A 129 -19.47 -18.56 -29.21
N PRO A 130 -20.41 -18.94 -30.10
CA PRO A 130 -20.75 -18.10 -31.22
C PRO A 130 -21.37 -16.77 -30.74
N GLU A 131 -21.07 -15.71 -31.45
CA GLU A 131 -21.76 -14.44 -31.25
C GLU A 131 -23.25 -14.62 -31.59
N ARG A 132 -24.11 -14.09 -30.74
CA ARG A 132 -25.57 -14.17 -30.91
C ARG A 132 -26.07 -13.02 -31.73
#